data_6e3f142bd08e3abee9dbb8527502fdb9
#
_entry.id   6e3f142bd08e3abee9dbb8527502fdb9
#
_cell.length_a   1.000
_cell.length_b   1.000
_cell.length_c   1.000
_cell.angle_alpha   90.00
_cell.angle_beta   90.00
_cell.angle_gamma   90.00
#
_symmetry.space_group_name_H-M   'P 1'
#
loop_
_entity.id
_entity.type
_entity.pdbx_description
1 polymer ?
#
loop_
_entity_poly.entity_id
_entity_poly.type
_entity_poly.pdbx_seq_one_letter_code
_entity_poly.pdbx_strand_id
1 'polypeptide(L)'
;APATIPLWYFDEVNGLWKQEGSATKTGNTYVGDVSHFSFWNCDVPANYVQFNCTLKNSAGNPLPYTMVKITVVGTSNSGWGFTDSSGYVGGAVPANANLLMEVFANYGCTTPVYTQTFTTTNVNISLGVITVPTANILATISGTVTNCASMPVTNGYIIIQEGYVFT
;
A
#
# COMPACT_ATOMS: atom_id res chain seq x y z
N ALA A 1 -22.43 12.61 1.76
CA ALA A 1 -21.97 12.71 3.15
C ALA A 1 -23.14 12.45 4.08
N PRO A 2 -22.99 11.64 5.16
CA PRO A 2 -24.07 11.30 6.10
C PRO A 2 -24.58 12.53 6.85
N ALA A 3 -25.79 12.44 7.40
CA ALA A 3 -26.38 13.55 8.18
C ALA A 3 -25.66 13.77 9.53
N THR A 4 -25.12 12.68 10.10
CA THR A 4 -24.32 12.69 11.32
C THR A 4 -23.10 11.82 11.17
N ILE A 5 -22.02 12.18 11.87
CA ILE A 5 -20.81 11.38 11.99
C ILE A 5 -20.43 11.21 13.45
N PRO A 6 -19.86 10.09 13.87
CA PRO A 6 -19.36 9.91 15.24
C PRO A 6 -18.17 10.83 15.50
N LEU A 7 -18.05 11.27 16.75
CA LEU A 7 -16.88 11.94 17.28
C LEU A 7 -16.04 10.91 18.04
N TRP A 8 -14.73 10.91 17.81
CA TRP A 8 -13.78 10.01 18.43
C TRP A 8 -12.74 10.83 19.20
N TYR A 9 -12.50 10.50 20.46
CA TYR A 9 -11.38 11.05 21.19
C TYR A 9 -10.28 10.00 21.39
N PHE A 10 -9.04 10.45 21.50
CA PHE A 10 -7.92 9.58 21.83
C PHE A 10 -7.79 9.46 23.34
N ASP A 11 -8.00 8.25 23.87
CA ASP A 11 -7.77 7.92 25.27
C ASP A 11 -6.28 7.66 25.47
N GLU A 12 -5.56 8.65 25.97
CA GLU A 12 -4.10 8.60 26.15
C GLU A 12 -3.66 7.54 27.16
N VAL A 13 -4.53 7.18 28.11
CA VAL A 13 -4.22 6.18 29.14
C VAL A 13 -4.17 4.78 28.54
N ASN A 14 -5.10 4.46 27.65
CA ASN A 14 -5.23 3.15 27.02
C ASN A 14 -4.66 3.09 25.59
N GLY A 15 -4.27 4.23 25.00
CA GLY A 15 -3.76 4.31 23.65
C GLY A 15 -4.79 3.95 22.56
N LEU A 16 -6.08 4.23 22.80
CA LEU A 16 -7.18 3.83 21.92
C LEU A 16 -8.08 5.00 21.57
N TRP A 17 -8.64 4.99 20.36
CA TRP A 17 -9.72 5.88 19.98
C TRP A 17 -11.04 5.36 20.53
N LYS A 18 -11.77 6.22 21.26
CA LYS A 18 -13.09 5.94 21.83
C LYS A 18 -14.13 6.87 21.25
N GLN A 19 -15.28 6.31 20.89
CA GLN A 19 -16.39 7.10 20.42
C GLN A 19 -17.10 7.81 21.60
N GLU A 20 -17.28 9.11 21.48
CA GLU A 20 -18.06 9.91 22.42
C GLU A 20 -18.80 11.03 21.67
N GLY A 21 -20.13 10.88 21.59
CA GLY A 21 -20.99 11.82 20.90
C GLY A 21 -21.01 11.69 19.38
N SER A 22 -21.56 12.69 18.73
CA SER A 22 -21.68 12.78 17.28
C SER A 22 -21.73 14.23 16.82
N ALA A 23 -21.29 14.49 15.59
CA ALA A 23 -21.44 15.77 14.93
C ALA A 23 -22.52 15.71 13.86
N THR A 24 -23.32 16.79 13.73
CA THR A 24 -24.41 16.91 12.76
C THR A 24 -23.97 17.80 11.60
N LYS A 25 -24.32 17.40 10.38
CA LYS A 25 -24.02 18.16 9.18
C LYS A 25 -24.84 19.45 9.14
N THR A 26 -24.14 20.60 9.06
CA THR A 26 -24.73 21.93 8.92
C THR A 26 -24.08 22.61 7.72
N GLY A 27 -24.79 22.67 6.59
CA GLY A 27 -24.21 23.14 5.32
C GLY A 27 -23.08 22.21 4.84
N ASN A 28 -21.87 22.76 4.74
CA ASN A 28 -20.66 22.02 4.31
C ASN A 28 -19.75 21.59 5.48
N THR A 29 -20.19 21.80 6.71
CA THR A 29 -19.42 21.48 7.92
C THR A 29 -20.19 20.49 8.80
N TYR A 30 -19.45 19.80 9.69
CA TYR A 30 -20.04 19.04 10.79
C TYR A 30 -19.81 19.81 12.09
N VAL A 31 -20.86 19.92 12.88
CA VAL A 31 -20.85 20.61 14.18
C VAL A 31 -21.27 19.63 15.26
N GLY A 32 -20.52 19.57 16.34
CA GLY A 32 -20.80 18.75 17.52
C GLY A 32 -20.12 19.29 18.76
N ASP A 33 -20.69 18.99 19.92
CA ASP A 33 -20.14 19.36 21.20
C ASP A 33 -19.23 18.27 21.72
N VAL A 34 -18.13 18.67 22.37
CA VAL A 34 -17.16 17.79 23.02
C VAL A 34 -17.17 18.06 24.52
N SER A 35 -17.08 17.03 25.33
CA SER A 35 -17.20 17.13 26.79
C SER A 35 -15.88 17.51 27.48
N HIS A 36 -14.76 17.36 26.79
CA HIS A 36 -13.43 17.63 27.32
C HIS A 36 -12.44 18.02 26.20
N PHE A 37 -11.34 18.64 26.56
CA PHE A 37 -10.25 18.93 25.63
C PHE A 37 -9.29 17.73 25.56
N SER A 38 -9.15 17.15 24.37
CA SER A 38 -8.19 16.11 24.03
C SER A 38 -7.97 16.07 22.51
N PHE A 39 -7.32 15.05 21.98
CA PHE A 39 -7.29 14.83 20.52
C PHE A 39 -8.63 14.26 20.06
N TRP A 40 -9.30 15.00 19.17
CA TRP A 40 -10.57 14.59 18.59
C TRP A 40 -10.44 14.35 17.11
N ASN A 41 -11.16 13.33 16.61
CA ASN A 41 -11.30 13.03 15.19
C ASN A 41 -12.79 12.91 14.84
N CYS A 42 -13.14 13.36 13.64
CA CYS A 42 -14.46 13.20 13.05
C CYS A 42 -14.31 12.26 11.86
N ASP A 43 -14.63 10.97 12.02
CA ASP A 43 -14.46 10.00 10.96
C ASP A 43 -15.68 9.06 10.87
N VAL A 44 -15.95 8.58 9.67
CA VAL A 44 -17.00 7.58 9.45
C VAL A 44 -16.35 6.21 9.59
N PRO A 45 -16.82 5.36 10.55
CA PRO A 45 -16.32 4.01 10.66
C PRO A 45 -16.52 3.28 9.32
N ALA A 46 -15.45 2.78 8.74
CA ALA A 46 -15.51 1.94 7.57
C ALA A 46 -15.36 0.48 8.00
N ASN A 47 -16.16 -0.41 7.42
CA ASN A 47 -15.97 -1.83 7.60
C ASN A 47 -14.77 -2.28 6.75
N TYR A 48 -13.86 -3.03 7.37
CA TYR A 48 -12.66 -3.57 6.72
C TYR A 48 -12.69 -5.08 6.71
N VAL A 49 -12.04 -5.64 5.69
CA VAL A 49 -11.71 -7.06 5.61
C VAL A 49 -10.21 -7.20 5.37
N GLN A 50 -9.64 -8.34 5.77
CA GLN A 50 -8.25 -8.64 5.48
C GLN A 50 -8.11 -9.12 4.04
N PHE A 51 -7.21 -8.49 3.31
CA PHE A 51 -6.79 -8.85 1.96
C PHE A 51 -5.38 -9.43 2.02
N ASN A 52 -5.09 -10.39 1.16
CA ASN A 52 -3.72 -10.84 0.90
C ASN A 52 -3.54 -11.41 -0.50
N CYS A 53 -2.29 -11.39 -0.96
CA CYS A 53 -1.84 -12.14 -2.14
C CYS A 53 -0.34 -12.42 -2.04
N THR A 54 0.16 -13.29 -2.94
CA THR A 54 1.60 -13.54 -3.11
C THR A 54 1.97 -13.26 -4.56
N LEU A 55 2.93 -12.36 -4.78
CA LEU A 55 3.41 -12.01 -6.10
C LEU A 55 4.60 -12.90 -6.49
N LYS A 56 4.53 -13.45 -7.71
CA LYS A 56 5.62 -14.22 -8.31
C LYS A 56 5.90 -13.73 -9.73
N ASN A 57 7.12 -13.91 -10.19
CA ASN A 57 7.46 -13.69 -11.58
C ASN A 57 7.02 -14.87 -12.47
N SER A 58 7.19 -14.75 -13.79
CA SER A 58 6.82 -15.79 -14.77
C SER A 58 7.59 -17.11 -14.59
N ALA A 59 8.74 -17.09 -13.90
CA ALA A 59 9.52 -18.28 -13.58
C ALA A 59 9.08 -18.92 -12.24
N GLY A 60 8.08 -18.36 -11.56
CA GLY A 60 7.58 -18.85 -10.28
C GLY A 60 8.35 -18.38 -9.05
N ASN A 61 9.38 -17.54 -9.22
CA ASN A 61 10.12 -16.97 -8.10
C ASN A 61 9.34 -15.85 -7.43
N PRO A 62 9.42 -15.67 -6.10
CA PRO A 62 8.78 -14.58 -5.41
C PRO A 62 9.31 -13.21 -5.88
N LEU A 63 8.47 -12.20 -5.80
CA LEU A 63 8.82 -10.80 -6.05
C LEU A 63 8.88 -10.06 -4.71
N PRO A 64 10.06 -10.02 -4.06
CA PRO A 64 10.21 -9.35 -2.78
C PRO A 64 10.24 -7.81 -2.95
N TYR A 65 9.83 -7.11 -1.89
CA TYR A 65 9.88 -5.66 -1.75
C TYR A 65 9.24 -4.88 -2.91
N THR A 66 8.27 -5.53 -3.56
CA THR A 66 7.53 -4.99 -4.70
C THR A 66 6.34 -4.18 -4.19
N MET A 67 6.18 -2.96 -4.69
CA MET A 67 5.09 -2.06 -4.27
C MET A 67 3.76 -2.50 -4.84
N VAL A 68 2.77 -2.60 -3.97
CA VAL A 68 1.36 -2.87 -4.30
C VAL A 68 0.51 -1.71 -3.80
N LYS A 69 -0.31 -1.14 -4.68
CA LYS A 69 -1.27 -0.09 -4.36
C LYS A 69 -2.67 -0.62 -4.58
N ILE A 70 -3.56 -0.36 -3.63
CA ILE A 70 -4.98 -0.67 -3.74
C ILE A 70 -5.76 0.65 -3.75
N THR A 71 -6.59 0.83 -4.77
CA THR A 71 -7.43 2.03 -4.93
C THR A 71 -8.90 1.62 -4.95
N VAL A 72 -9.76 2.37 -4.27
CA VAL A 72 -11.22 2.21 -4.37
C VAL A 72 -11.66 2.79 -5.72
N VAL A 73 -12.22 1.93 -6.58
CA VAL A 73 -12.60 2.30 -7.95
C VAL A 73 -13.58 3.48 -7.94
N GLY A 74 -13.31 4.47 -8.78
CA GLY A 74 -14.11 5.69 -8.88
C GLY A 74 -13.83 6.76 -7.82
N THR A 75 -12.79 6.56 -7.00
CA THR A 75 -12.35 7.53 -5.98
C THR A 75 -10.83 7.76 -6.04
N SER A 76 -10.34 8.72 -5.25
CA SER A 76 -8.90 8.90 -5.01
C SER A 76 -8.38 8.16 -3.77
N ASN A 77 -9.25 7.42 -3.06
CA ASN A 77 -8.87 6.72 -1.83
C ASN A 77 -8.01 5.50 -2.18
N SER A 78 -6.78 5.51 -1.72
CA SER A 78 -5.84 4.41 -1.96
C SER A 78 -4.96 4.16 -0.73
N GLY A 79 -4.51 2.91 -0.60
CA GLY A 79 -3.46 2.49 0.32
C GLY A 79 -2.38 1.73 -0.45
N TRP A 80 -1.20 1.60 0.12
CA TRP A 80 -0.10 0.88 -0.50
C TRP A 80 0.74 0.14 0.54
N GLY A 81 1.45 -0.86 0.09
CA GLY A 81 2.37 -1.66 0.88
C GLY A 81 3.41 -2.34 -0.01
N PHE A 82 4.33 -3.05 0.62
CA PHE A 82 5.35 -3.81 -0.08
C PHE A 82 5.23 -5.29 0.24
N THR A 83 5.60 -6.13 -0.72
CA THR A 83 5.75 -7.56 -0.48
C THR A 83 6.93 -7.82 0.45
N ASP A 84 6.84 -8.88 1.25
CA ASP A 84 7.95 -9.40 2.03
C ASP A 84 8.94 -10.22 1.16
N SER A 85 9.94 -10.85 1.78
CA SER A 85 10.93 -11.68 1.10
C SER A 85 10.34 -12.90 0.38
N SER A 86 9.14 -13.33 0.75
CA SER A 86 8.41 -14.44 0.11
C SER A 86 7.48 -13.98 -1.02
N GLY A 87 7.41 -12.67 -1.28
CA GLY A 87 6.49 -12.05 -2.23
C GLY A 87 5.07 -11.87 -1.67
N TYR A 88 4.85 -12.09 -0.37
CA TYR A 88 3.55 -11.92 0.27
C TYR A 88 3.29 -10.46 0.62
N VAL A 89 2.05 -10.02 0.41
CA VAL A 89 1.53 -8.72 0.86
C VAL A 89 0.11 -8.90 1.37
N GLY A 90 -0.23 -8.18 2.43
CA GLY A 90 -1.58 -8.18 2.99
C GLY A 90 -1.84 -6.96 3.85
N GLY A 91 -3.13 -6.71 4.11
CA GLY A 91 -3.57 -5.58 4.92
C GLY A 91 -5.08 -5.43 4.94
N ALA A 92 -5.55 -4.43 5.67
CA ALA A 92 -6.96 -4.08 5.74
C ALA A 92 -7.38 -3.29 4.51
N VAL A 93 -8.47 -3.71 3.88
CA VAL A 93 -9.09 -3.02 2.74
C VAL A 93 -10.59 -2.83 3.01
N PRO A 94 -11.25 -1.82 2.41
CA PRO A 94 -12.68 -1.61 2.60
C PRO A 94 -13.50 -2.84 2.23
N ALA A 95 -14.50 -3.16 3.08
CA ALA A 95 -15.50 -4.18 2.79
C ALA A 95 -16.54 -3.66 1.77
N ASN A 96 -17.17 -4.57 1.04
CA ASN A 96 -18.24 -4.28 0.05
C ASN A 96 -17.82 -3.21 -0.97
N ALA A 97 -16.59 -3.28 -1.47
CA ALA A 97 -16.01 -2.30 -2.38
C ALA A 97 -15.44 -2.96 -3.63
N ASN A 98 -15.49 -2.21 -4.75
CA ASN A 98 -14.73 -2.54 -5.94
C ASN A 98 -13.35 -1.91 -5.83
N LEU A 99 -12.32 -2.71 -5.94
CA LEU A 99 -10.94 -2.33 -5.71
C LEU A 99 -10.10 -2.59 -6.96
N LEU A 100 -9.15 -1.69 -7.21
CA LEU A 100 -8.10 -1.84 -8.22
C LEU A 100 -6.78 -2.08 -7.50
N MET A 101 -6.16 -3.21 -7.78
CA MET A 101 -4.78 -3.49 -7.38
C MET A 101 -3.84 -3.12 -8.53
N GLU A 102 -2.80 -2.39 -8.19
CA GLU A 102 -1.73 -1.96 -9.09
C GLU A 102 -0.40 -2.42 -8.49
N VAL A 103 0.42 -3.10 -9.30
CA VAL A 103 1.76 -3.56 -8.92
C VAL A 103 2.78 -2.70 -9.67
N PHE A 104 3.76 -2.16 -8.96
CA PHE A 104 4.80 -1.31 -9.55
C PHE A 104 6.16 -2.01 -9.45
N ALA A 105 6.95 -1.91 -10.51
CA ALA A 105 8.29 -2.50 -10.54
C ALA A 105 9.21 -1.91 -9.46
N ASN A 106 9.04 -0.61 -9.17
CA ASN A 106 9.79 0.13 -8.17
C ASN A 106 8.93 1.26 -7.58
N TYR A 107 9.30 1.76 -6.39
CA TYR A 107 8.64 2.87 -5.70
C TYR A 107 8.56 4.16 -6.53
N GLY A 108 9.56 4.43 -7.39
CA GLY A 108 9.57 5.60 -8.27
C GLY A 108 8.77 5.46 -9.56
N CYS A 109 8.25 4.28 -9.88
CA CYS A 109 7.49 4.06 -11.11
C CYS A 109 6.08 4.65 -11.00
N THR A 110 5.66 5.39 -12.03
CA THR A 110 4.30 5.95 -12.14
C THR A 110 3.35 5.04 -12.91
N THR A 111 3.89 4.09 -13.68
CA THR A 111 3.11 3.14 -14.49
C THR A 111 3.16 1.76 -13.84
N PRO A 112 2.00 1.16 -13.52
CA PRO A 112 1.98 -0.20 -12.98
C PRO A 112 2.39 -1.22 -14.05
N VAL A 113 3.11 -2.26 -13.62
CA VAL A 113 3.49 -3.40 -14.48
C VAL A 113 2.41 -4.48 -14.51
N TYR A 114 1.50 -4.45 -13.55
CA TYR A 114 0.35 -5.35 -13.48
C TYR A 114 -0.81 -4.64 -12.79
N THR A 115 -2.03 -4.91 -13.27
CA THR A 115 -3.26 -4.40 -12.67
C THR A 115 -4.32 -5.49 -12.60
N GLN A 116 -5.12 -5.48 -11.54
CA GLN A 116 -6.26 -6.39 -11.37
C GLN A 116 -7.36 -5.70 -10.57
N THR A 117 -8.59 -5.79 -11.04
CA THR A 117 -9.77 -5.41 -10.24
C THR A 117 -10.29 -6.60 -9.47
N PHE A 118 -10.81 -6.36 -8.27
CA PHE A 118 -11.49 -7.36 -7.45
C PHE A 118 -12.54 -6.70 -6.57
N THR A 119 -13.48 -7.48 -6.06
CA THR A 119 -14.56 -7.00 -5.21
C THR A 119 -14.44 -7.66 -3.83
N THR A 120 -14.61 -6.88 -2.79
CA THR A 120 -14.69 -7.36 -1.41
C THR A 120 -16.14 -7.50 -0.97
N THR A 121 -16.37 -8.39 -0.02
CA THR A 121 -17.62 -8.54 0.74
C THR A 121 -17.34 -8.26 2.22
N ASN A 122 -18.11 -8.85 3.15
CA ASN A 122 -17.87 -8.75 4.58
C ASN A 122 -16.93 -9.84 5.13
N VAL A 123 -16.24 -10.59 4.26
CA VAL A 123 -15.29 -11.66 4.65
C VAL A 123 -13.92 -11.37 4.08
N ASN A 124 -12.90 -11.88 4.78
CA ASN A 124 -11.51 -11.77 4.33
C ASN A 124 -11.32 -12.39 2.95
N ILE A 125 -10.44 -11.81 2.14
CA ILE A 125 -10.19 -12.23 0.78
C ILE A 125 -8.71 -12.53 0.56
N SER A 126 -8.44 -13.64 -0.12
CA SER A 126 -7.11 -13.95 -0.65
C SER A 126 -7.19 -14.06 -2.17
N LEU A 127 -6.35 -13.32 -2.89
CA LEU A 127 -6.23 -13.47 -4.34
C LEU A 127 -5.24 -14.59 -4.72
N GLY A 128 -4.67 -15.30 -3.72
CA GLY A 128 -3.73 -16.39 -3.94
C GLY A 128 -2.41 -15.91 -4.55
N VAL A 129 -1.86 -16.73 -5.45
CA VAL A 129 -0.63 -16.40 -6.17
C VAL A 129 -0.96 -15.66 -7.46
N ILE A 130 -0.35 -14.50 -7.62
CA ILE A 130 -0.48 -13.65 -8.81
C ILE A 130 0.86 -13.67 -9.54
N THR A 131 0.83 -14.06 -10.83
CA THR A 131 2.01 -14.02 -11.69
C THR A 131 2.10 -12.67 -12.39
N VAL A 132 3.17 -11.94 -12.09
CA VAL A 132 3.47 -10.65 -12.72
C VAL A 132 4.47 -10.88 -13.85
N PRO A 133 4.23 -10.35 -15.08
CA PRO A 133 5.14 -10.53 -16.21
C PRO A 133 6.53 -9.96 -15.93
N THR A 134 7.57 -10.78 -16.02
CA THR A 134 8.96 -10.43 -15.66
C THR A 134 9.60 -9.40 -16.59
N ALA A 135 9.17 -9.36 -17.86
CA ALA A 135 9.73 -8.43 -18.85
C ALA A 135 9.57 -6.95 -18.47
N ASN A 136 8.64 -6.65 -17.55
CA ASN A 136 8.32 -5.29 -17.12
C ASN A 136 8.97 -4.90 -15.78
N ILE A 137 9.71 -5.83 -15.14
CA ILE A 137 10.24 -5.63 -13.78
C ILE A 137 11.77 -5.69 -13.74
N LEU A 138 12.39 -6.37 -14.69
CA LEU A 138 13.83 -6.61 -14.70
C LEU A 138 14.53 -5.68 -15.70
N ALA A 139 15.53 -4.94 -15.22
CA ALA A 139 16.53 -4.28 -16.05
C ALA A 139 17.84 -5.04 -15.94
N THR A 140 18.52 -5.24 -17.08
CA THR A 140 19.86 -5.81 -17.09
C THR A 140 20.87 -4.65 -17.22
N ILE A 141 21.78 -4.57 -16.27
CA ILE A 141 22.88 -3.62 -16.29
C ILE A 141 24.14 -4.44 -16.60
N SER A 142 24.86 -4.07 -17.66
CA SER A 142 26.12 -4.70 -18.01
C SER A 142 27.19 -3.63 -18.25
N GLY A 143 28.42 -3.94 -17.86
CA GLY A 143 29.54 -3.02 -18.03
C GLY A 143 30.87 -3.70 -17.68
N THR A 144 31.97 -3.01 -18.01
CA THR A 144 33.31 -3.43 -17.63
C THR A 144 33.91 -2.39 -16.71
N VAL A 145 34.46 -2.84 -15.58
CA VAL A 145 35.17 -1.95 -14.64
C VAL A 145 36.67 -2.10 -14.86
N THR A 146 37.30 -0.99 -15.17
CA THR A 146 38.75 -0.90 -15.34
C THR A 146 39.39 0.11 -14.39
N ASN A 147 40.63 -0.09 -14.04
CA ASN A 147 41.42 0.89 -13.29
C ASN A 147 41.89 2.04 -14.20
N CYS A 148 42.60 3.02 -13.63
CA CYS A 148 43.12 4.17 -14.38
C CYS A 148 44.13 3.80 -15.50
N ALA A 149 44.67 2.59 -15.51
CA ALA A 149 45.54 2.05 -16.56
C ALA A 149 44.79 1.18 -17.57
N SER A 150 43.44 1.26 -17.63
CA SER A 150 42.55 0.47 -18.48
C SER A 150 42.63 -1.05 -18.28
N MET A 151 43.16 -1.51 -17.14
CA MET A 151 43.24 -2.92 -16.81
C MET A 151 41.97 -3.35 -16.07
N PRO A 152 41.44 -4.56 -16.31
CA PRO A 152 40.27 -5.07 -15.58
C PRO A 152 40.48 -5.07 -14.06
N VAL A 153 39.47 -4.61 -13.32
CA VAL A 153 39.44 -4.70 -11.84
C VAL A 153 38.96 -6.07 -11.46
N THR A 154 39.82 -6.84 -10.77
CA THR A 154 39.53 -8.21 -10.34
C THR A 154 39.05 -8.29 -8.89
N ASN A 155 39.32 -7.25 -8.09
CA ASN A 155 38.87 -7.11 -6.70
C ASN A 155 38.17 -5.75 -6.53
N GLY A 156 36.88 -5.74 -6.59
CA GLY A 156 36.05 -4.53 -6.42
C GLY A 156 34.61 -4.91 -6.15
N TYR A 157 33.83 -3.94 -5.74
CA TYR A 157 32.39 -4.05 -5.64
C TYR A 157 31.73 -2.90 -6.39
N ILE A 158 30.53 -3.15 -6.90
CA ILE A 158 29.71 -2.15 -7.55
C ILE A 158 28.46 -1.97 -6.68
N ILE A 159 28.13 -0.73 -6.40
CA ILE A 159 26.86 -0.38 -5.76
C ILE A 159 25.95 0.17 -6.83
N ILE A 160 24.78 -0.43 -6.98
CA ILE A 160 23.71 0.08 -7.81
C ILE A 160 22.72 0.77 -6.89
N GLN A 161 22.49 2.05 -7.11
CA GLN A 161 21.54 2.83 -6.34
C GLN A 161 20.38 3.27 -7.22
N GLU A 162 19.16 2.99 -6.77
CA GLU A 162 17.92 3.49 -7.35
C GLU A 162 17.09 4.15 -6.25
N GLY A 163 17.01 5.49 -6.28
CA GLY A 163 16.40 6.25 -5.19
C GLY A 163 17.13 6.01 -3.87
N TYR A 164 16.44 5.41 -2.90
CA TYR A 164 17.00 5.05 -1.59
C TYR A 164 17.33 3.55 -1.45
N VAL A 165 17.20 2.77 -2.52
CA VAL A 165 17.51 1.33 -2.52
C VAL A 165 18.91 1.11 -3.05
N PHE A 166 19.71 0.32 -2.31
CA PHE A 166 21.07 -0.10 -2.66
C PHE A 166 21.08 -1.61 -2.89
N THR A 167 21.70 -2.03 -3.95
CA THR A 167 21.90 -3.46 -4.31
C THR A 167 23.37 -3.71 -4.64
#